data_42a672520ffdd09f815ee0204cbfcb42
#
_entry.id   42a672520ffdd09f815ee0204cbfcb42
#
_cell.length_a   1.000
_cell.length_b   1.000
_cell.length_c   1.000
_cell.angle_alpha   90.00
_cell.angle_beta   90.00
_cell.angle_gamma   90.00
#
_symmetry.space_group_name_H-M   'P 1'
#
loop_
_entity.id
_entity.type
_entity.pdbx_description
1 polymer ?
#
loop_
_entity_poly.entity_id
_entity_poly.type
_entity_poly.pdbx_seq_one_letter_code
_entity_poly.pdbx_strand_id
1 'polypeptide(L)'
;MQNSEHTLLLLLVPKIKLDLALRLVDSLAYFRSLCLWRVLSILAFDRVFFGRNICVCVLTRVDVSAYEELLTRLKDIDLIRQIGSLLSWDQEVLMPPKAAPLRAEQLAWISKTAHERLTDARIGEILDEIESNDDKDAITSANIRLAREAFDRATKLPTEFVEEMAKHRSKALISWTEAREKDDFSIFRDDLEIAIGHARMKADFFGYDGLRYDALLDLYESGLTVERLDPLFSGLRENVAPLIKEVVERDEGPDLSWVTESTWSQKAQEELSQSVSEAIGFDFEAGRRDLSTHPFCGGPNPDDVRWTTRYSEEEPFGSLFGSMHETGHGTYEQGRPRGLDFQPAGKANGLGIHESQSRLWENQVGRSREFCEWSIPLWRKFFPENMEGVSAEQLWQAVNLVKPGLIRVDADEATYNLHIMIRYEIEKQLIAGEIDVDDLPDAWDEMYHEYLGIRAPNRTLGVLQDIHWSMGAIGYFPTYTLGNLYAAQLLESARKDLPEHNSQIREGDFFPLLKWMRDNVHSRGSVLEPAELIKEATGKDPSPDAFIRYLGSKVERLYGVSA
;
A
#
# COMPACT_ATOMS: atom_id res chain seq x y z
N MET A 1 41.93 22.53 23.56
CA MET A 1 43.18 22.08 22.93
C MET A 1 43.34 20.61 23.22
N GLN A 2 42.82 19.78 22.37
CA GLN A 2 43.05 18.32 22.37
C GLN A 2 43.55 17.95 20.98
N ASN A 3 44.75 17.39 20.93
CA ASN A 3 45.45 17.00 19.72
C ASN A 3 44.74 15.81 19.06
N SER A 4 44.31 15.97 17.82
CA SER A 4 43.99 14.84 16.95
C SER A 4 45.30 14.25 16.42
N GLU A 5 45.67 13.07 16.87
CA GLU A 5 46.79 12.31 16.31
C GLU A 5 46.41 11.79 14.91
N HIS A 6 46.92 12.44 13.88
CA HIS A 6 46.90 11.94 12.52
C HIS A 6 47.93 10.82 12.36
N THR A 7 47.47 9.58 12.22
CA THR A 7 48.35 8.47 11.90
C THR A 7 48.71 8.51 10.41
N LEU A 8 49.90 9.00 10.09
CA LEU A 8 50.44 9.05 8.73
C LEU A 8 51.03 7.68 8.37
N LEU A 9 50.42 6.94 7.47
CA LEU A 9 50.99 5.69 6.95
C LEU A 9 51.80 5.98 5.67
N LEU A 10 53.13 6.00 5.81
CA LEU A 10 54.08 6.20 4.70
C LEU A 10 54.36 4.86 4.00
N LEU A 11 53.89 4.68 2.77
CA LEU A 11 54.27 3.56 1.91
C LEU A 11 55.29 4.03 0.87
N LEU A 12 56.54 3.63 1.02
CA LEU A 12 57.61 3.84 0.05
C LEU A 12 57.59 2.74 -1.03
N VAL A 13 57.32 3.08 -2.28
CA VAL A 13 57.32 2.13 -3.40
C VAL A 13 58.36 2.55 -4.44
N PRO A 14 59.33 1.68 -4.82
CA PRO A 14 60.29 1.97 -5.89
C PRO A 14 59.61 2.13 -7.26
N LYS A 15 60.13 3.06 -8.10
CA LYS A 15 59.58 3.48 -9.40
C LYS A 15 59.23 2.33 -10.37
N ILE A 16 59.91 1.20 -10.30
CA ILE A 16 59.72 0.02 -11.17
C ILE A 16 58.40 -0.73 -10.88
N LYS A 17 57.87 -0.64 -9.66
CA LYS A 17 56.59 -1.28 -9.29
C LYS A 17 55.38 -0.38 -9.57
N LEU A 18 55.56 0.90 -9.76
CA LEU A 18 54.49 1.86 -10.04
C LEU A 18 53.99 1.74 -11.49
N ASP A 19 54.87 1.49 -12.45
CA ASP A 19 54.52 1.28 -13.87
C ASP A 19 53.74 -0.04 -14.06
N LEU A 20 54.01 -1.07 -13.26
CA LEU A 20 53.27 -2.32 -13.24
C LEU A 20 51.89 -2.17 -12.60
N ALA A 21 51.76 -1.36 -11.55
CA ALA A 21 50.50 -1.05 -10.90
C ALA A 21 49.57 -0.19 -11.78
N LEU A 22 50.14 0.80 -12.51
CA LEU A 22 49.37 1.62 -13.47
C LEU A 22 48.90 0.81 -14.66
N ARG A 23 49.71 -0.12 -15.20
CA ARG A 23 49.29 -1.04 -16.26
C ARG A 23 48.24 -2.06 -15.80
N LEU A 24 48.25 -2.46 -14.51
CA LEU A 24 47.20 -3.29 -13.91
C LEU A 24 45.87 -2.51 -13.75
N VAL A 25 45.93 -1.23 -13.42
CA VAL A 25 44.75 -0.36 -13.32
C VAL A 25 44.12 -0.15 -14.71
N ASP A 26 44.93 0.08 -15.75
CA ASP A 26 44.41 0.19 -17.12
C ASP A 26 43.84 -1.14 -17.68
N SER A 27 44.41 -2.28 -17.26
CA SER A 27 43.85 -3.62 -17.62
C SER A 27 42.61 -3.99 -16.84
N LEU A 28 42.41 -3.48 -15.62
CA LEU A 28 41.23 -3.69 -14.77
C LEU A 28 40.06 -2.78 -15.14
N ALA A 29 40.27 -1.73 -15.94
CA ALA A 29 39.18 -0.94 -16.52
C ALA A 29 38.26 -1.76 -17.46
N TYR A 30 38.68 -2.95 -17.87
CA TYR A 30 37.88 -3.89 -18.65
C TYR A 30 37.09 -4.90 -17.82
N PHE A 31 37.38 -5.05 -16.52
CA PHE A 31 36.63 -5.90 -15.61
C PHE A 31 35.81 -5.05 -14.64
N ARG A 32 34.54 -4.75 -15.00
CA ARG A 32 33.53 -4.13 -14.14
C ARG A 32 33.15 -5.11 -13.02
N SER A 33 33.92 -5.17 -11.95
CA SER A 33 33.52 -5.80 -10.69
C SER A 33 33.28 -4.72 -9.65
N LEU A 34 32.01 -4.58 -9.24
CA LEU A 34 31.48 -3.51 -8.37
C LEU A 34 32.20 -3.36 -7.00
N CYS A 35 32.91 -4.36 -6.51
CA CYS A 35 33.54 -4.31 -5.18
C CYS A 35 34.81 -3.45 -5.09
N LEU A 36 35.63 -3.38 -6.16
CA LEU A 36 36.87 -2.60 -6.11
C LEU A 36 36.65 -1.09 -6.29
N TRP A 37 35.56 -0.69 -6.97
CA TRP A 37 35.20 0.72 -7.16
C TRP A 37 34.72 1.38 -5.86
N ARG A 38 34.08 0.64 -4.97
CA ARG A 38 33.63 1.19 -3.67
C ARG A 38 34.81 1.50 -2.70
N VAL A 39 35.91 0.76 -2.81
CA VAL A 39 37.10 1.05 -2.00
C VAL A 39 37.91 2.20 -2.61
N LEU A 40 37.86 2.40 -3.94
CA LEU A 40 38.60 3.46 -4.63
C LEU A 40 37.84 4.80 -4.70
N SER A 41 36.53 4.81 -4.55
CA SER A 41 35.71 6.04 -4.52
C SER A 41 35.71 6.73 -3.15
N ILE A 42 36.19 6.06 -2.09
CA ILE A 42 36.35 6.64 -0.75
C ILE A 42 37.73 7.26 -0.59
N LEU A 43 38.62 7.09 -1.58
CA LEU A 43 40.03 7.55 -1.53
C LEU A 43 40.26 8.59 -2.62
N ALA A 44 40.27 9.88 -2.26
CA ALA A 44 40.79 10.92 -3.12
C ALA A 44 42.33 10.90 -3.07
N PHE A 45 42.97 10.80 -4.25
CA PHE A 45 44.43 10.83 -4.36
C PHE A 45 44.90 12.24 -4.69
N ASP A 46 45.48 12.96 -3.73
CA ASP A 46 46.24 14.17 -3.99
C ASP A 46 47.70 13.82 -4.28
N ARG A 47 48.19 14.22 -5.46
CA ARG A 47 49.58 14.05 -5.85
C ARG A 47 50.44 15.19 -5.26
N VAL A 48 51.18 14.88 -4.23
CA VAL A 48 52.23 15.79 -3.74
C VAL A 48 53.59 15.31 -4.23
N PHE A 49 54.25 16.11 -5.08
CA PHE A 49 55.60 15.82 -5.57
C PHE A 49 56.64 16.34 -4.60
N PHE A 50 57.40 15.46 -3.98
CA PHE A 50 58.60 15.78 -3.25
C PHE A 50 59.81 15.13 -3.91
N GLY A 51 60.62 15.93 -4.62
CA GLY A 51 61.91 15.51 -5.16
C GLY A 51 61.88 14.46 -6.29
N ARG A 52 63.04 14.26 -6.92
CA ARG A 52 63.13 13.54 -8.21
C ARG A 52 62.78 12.03 -8.21
N ASN A 53 62.49 11.36 -7.10
CA ASN A 53 62.29 9.91 -7.08
C ASN A 53 61.30 9.31 -6.07
N ILE A 54 60.45 10.11 -5.40
CA ILE A 54 59.51 9.59 -4.41
C ILE A 54 58.11 10.13 -4.69
N CYS A 55 57.12 9.23 -4.91
CA CYS A 55 55.72 9.58 -4.95
C CYS A 55 55.08 9.17 -3.61
N VAL A 56 54.56 10.13 -2.86
CA VAL A 56 53.84 9.88 -1.62
C VAL A 56 52.34 9.99 -1.95
N CYS A 57 51.61 8.89 -1.83
CA CYS A 57 50.17 8.92 -1.88
C CYS A 57 49.65 9.16 -0.46
N VAL A 58 49.06 10.31 -0.22
CA VAL A 58 48.33 10.60 1.01
C VAL A 58 46.90 10.14 0.79
N LEU A 59 46.47 9.14 1.56
CA LEU A 59 45.06 8.74 1.63
C LEU A 59 44.36 9.77 2.53
N THR A 60 43.66 10.70 1.92
CA THR A 60 42.72 11.54 2.67
C THR A 60 41.43 10.74 2.86
N ARG A 61 41.03 10.56 4.11
CA ARG A 61 39.70 10.07 4.43
C ARG A 61 38.72 11.15 3.94
N VAL A 62 37.87 10.81 3.00
CA VAL A 62 36.72 11.67 2.68
C VAL A 62 35.81 11.56 3.89
N ASP A 63 35.63 12.63 4.64
CA ASP A 63 34.63 12.69 5.70
C ASP A 63 33.25 12.66 5.03
N VAL A 64 32.62 11.48 5.06
CA VAL A 64 31.23 11.31 4.63
C VAL A 64 30.35 11.98 5.69
N SER A 65 29.44 12.85 5.27
CA SER A 65 28.52 13.47 6.21
C SER A 65 27.67 12.40 6.92
N ALA A 66 27.24 12.66 8.14
CA ALA A 66 26.38 11.75 8.90
C ALA A 66 25.10 11.39 8.11
N TYR A 67 24.54 12.36 7.38
CA TYR A 67 23.38 12.11 6.53
C TYR A 67 23.67 11.18 5.33
N GLU A 68 24.82 11.32 4.68
CA GLU A 68 25.22 10.41 3.58
C GLU A 68 25.48 8.98 4.11
N GLU A 69 26.03 8.84 5.34
CA GLU A 69 26.14 7.55 6.02
C GLU A 69 24.76 6.94 6.26
N LEU A 70 23.80 7.73 6.76
CA LEU A 70 22.41 7.28 6.94
C LEU A 70 21.81 6.75 5.64
N LEU A 71 21.86 7.54 4.57
CA LEU A 71 21.31 7.14 3.26
C LEU A 71 21.96 5.87 2.73
N THR A 72 23.26 5.68 2.94
CA THR A 72 23.97 4.45 2.54
C THR A 72 23.43 3.23 3.31
N ARG A 73 23.23 3.35 4.62
CA ARG A 73 22.66 2.28 5.45
C ARG A 73 21.22 1.96 5.09
N LEU A 74 20.38 2.99 4.88
CA LEU A 74 18.99 2.84 4.45
C LEU A 74 18.88 2.17 3.08
N LYS A 75 19.78 2.50 2.15
CA LYS A 75 19.86 1.84 0.85
C LYS A 75 20.12 0.34 0.98
N ASP A 76 21.07 -0.06 1.82
CA ASP A 76 21.38 -1.47 2.04
C ASP A 76 20.16 -2.23 2.63
N ILE A 77 19.45 -1.60 3.58
CA ILE A 77 18.21 -2.15 4.15
C ILE A 77 17.12 -2.29 3.08
N ASP A 78 16.94 -1.26 2.26
CA ASP A 78 15.92 -1.25 1.22
C ASP A 78 16.19 -2.32 0.14
N LEU A 79 17.44 -2.51 -0.29
CA LEU A 79 17.82 -3.58 -1.22
C LEU A 79 17.49 -4.97 -0.66
N ILE A 80 17.73 -5.21 0.63
CA ILE A 80 17.37 -6.46 1.30
C ILE A 80 15.85 -6.66 1.27
N ARG A 81 15.08 -5.61 1.58
CA ARG A 81 13.61 -5.65 1.55
C ARG A 81 13.06 -5.88 0.14
N GLN A 82 13.65 -5.26 -0.87
CA GLN A 82 13.29 -5.46 -2.28
C GLN A 82 13.50 -6.92 -2.73
N ILE A 83 14.60 -7.57 -2.31
CA ILE A 83 14.81 -9.00 -2.56
C ILE A 83 13.72 -9.83 -1.86
N GLY A 84 13.37 -9.48 -0.63
CA GLY A 84 12.27 -10.13 0.10
C GLY A 84 10.93 -10.00 -0.61
N SER A 85 10.62 -8.81 -1.13
CA SER A 85 9.40 -8.55 -1.91
C SER A 85 9.31 -9.44 -3.15
N LEU A 86 10.41 -9.58 -3.90
CA LEU A 86 10.47 -10.48 -5.07
C LEU A 86 10.26 -11.95 -4.70
N LEU A 87 10.83 -12.40 -3.58
CA LEU A 87 10.61 -13.76 -3.09
C LEU A 87 9.19 -14.00 -2.61
N SER A 88 8.57 -13.02 -1.97
CA SER A 88 7.17 -13.07 -1.57
C SER A 88 6.24 -13.13 -2.78
N TRP A 89 6.51 -12.28 -3.80
CA TRP A 89 5.76 -12.32 -5.06
C TRP A 89 5.89 -13.70 -5.75
N ASP A 90 7.10 -14.24 -5.87
CA ASP A 90 7.35 -15.54 -6.48
C ASP A 90 6.63 -16.67 -5.72
N GLN A 91 6.54 -16.57 -4.38
CA GLN A 91 5.82 -17.53 -3.55
C GLN A 91 4.34 -17.63 -3.92
N GLU A 92 3.69 -16.49 -4.17
CA GLU A 92 2.25 -16.42 -4.49
C GLU A 92 1.94 -16.79 -5.94
N VAL A 93 2.92 -16.67 -6.86
CA VAL A 93 2.67 -16.72 -8.32
C VAL A 93 3.30 -17.92 -9.01
N LEU A 94 4.59 -18.18 -8.77
CA LEU A 94 5.37 -19.14 -9.57
C LEU A 94 6.00 -20.27 -8.78
N MET A 95 6.17 -20.13 -7.47
CA MET A 95 6.94 -21.07 -6.65
C MET A 95 6.34 -22.48 -6.67
N PRO A 96 7.13 -23.53 -6.96
CA PRO A 96 6.66 -24.91 -6.81
C PRO A 96 6.25 -25.20 -5.35
N PRO A 97 5.11 -25.87 -5.08
CA PRO A 97 4.58 -26.07 -3.72
C PRO A 97 5.57 -26.75 -2.75
N LYS A 98 6.43 -27.64 -3.24
CA LYS A 98 7.45 -28.31 -2.41
C LYS A 98 8.58 -27.39 -1.95
N ALA A 99 8.71 -26.19 -2.53
CA ALA A 99 9.72 -25.21 -2.14
C ALA A 99 9.33 -24.39 -0.91
N ALA A 100 8.07 -24.48 -0.45
CA ALA A 100 7.54 -23.66 0.65
C ALA A 100 8.41 -23.68 1.93
N PRO A 101 8.93 -24.81 2.43
CA PRO A 101 9.79 -24.81 3.62
C PRO A 101 11.09 -24.03 3.41
N LEU A 102 11.75 -24.16 2.25
CA LEU A 102 12.97 -23.43 1.93
C LEU A 102 12.68 -21.93 1.77
N ARG A 103 11.56 -21.56 1.13
CA ARG A 103 11.15 -20.16 0.97
C ARG A 103 10.91 -19.50 2.31
N ALA A 104 10.27 -20.18 3.26
CA ALA A 104 10.08 -19.68 4.61
C ALA A 104 11.42 -19.36 5.30
N GLU A 105 12.44 -20.24 5.15
CA GLU A 105 13.80 -19.97 5.69
C GLU A 105 14.45 -18.76 5.00
N GLN A 106 14.31 -18.63 3.67
CA GLN A 106 14.86 -17.49 2.92
C GLN A 106 14.23 -16.17 3.38
N LEU A 107 12.90 -16.10 3.47
CA LEU A 107 12.18 -14.91 3.91
C LEU A 107 12.50 -14.56 5.37
N ALA A 108 12.60 -15.56 6.24
CA ALA A 108 12.99 -15.35 7.64
C ALA A 108 14.41 -14.77 7.75
N TRP A 109 15.37 -15.29 6.96
CA TRP A 109 16.73 -14.77 6.94
C TRP A 109 16.80 -13.32 6.43
N ILE A 110 16.06 -12.99 5.35
CA ILE A 110 15.97 -11.65 4.80
C ILE A 110 15.37 -10.68 5.82
N SER A 111 14.23 -11.06 6.45
CA SER A 111 13.57 -10.23 7.46
C SER A 111 14.48 -9.96 8.65
N LYS A 112 15.15 -11.00 9.16
CA LYS A 112 16.13 -10.87 10.24
C LYS A 112 17.28 -9.95 9.86
N THR A 113 17.85 -10.13 8.66
CA THR A 113 18.99 -9.31 8.21
C THR A 113 18.60 -7.84 8.04
N ALA A 114 17.41 -7.56 7.51
CA ALA A 114 16.90 -6.20 7.39
C ALA A 114 16.67 -5.56 8.78
N HIS A 115 16.09 -6.32 9.71
CA HIS A 115 15.84 -5.86 11.07
C HIS A 115 17.15 -5.56 11.82
N GLU A 116 18.12 -6.48 11.81
CA GLU A 116 19.43 -6.28 12.46
C GLU A 116 20.16 -5.04 11.92
N ARG A 117 20.03 -4.74 10.63
CA ARG A 117 20.60 -3.53 10.04
C ARG A 117 19.83 -2.27 10.43
N LEU A 118 18.50 -2.34 10.49
CA LEU A 118 17.67 -1.20 10.87
C LEU A 118 17.87 -0.83 12.35
N THR A 119 18.06 -1.81 13.22
CA THR A 119 18.26 -1.63 14.68
C THR A 119 19.71 -1.46 15.10
N ASP A 120 20.64 -1.33 14.14
CA ASP A 120 22.06 -1.02 14.43
C ASP A 120 22.15 0.30 15.21
N ALA A 121 22.78 0.28 16.37
CA ALA A 121 22.93 1.44 17.25
C ALA A 121 23.49 2.67 16.53
N ARG A 122 24.35 2.46 15.51
CA ARG A 122 24.91 3.54 14.71
C ARG A 122 23.85 4.35 13.97
N ILE A 123 22.69 3.74 13.57
CA ILE A 123 21.58 4.49 12.96
C ILE A 123 21.01 5.47 13.98
N GLY A 124 20.77 5.03 15.23
CA GLY A 124 20.29 5.90 16.30
C GLY A 124 21.24 7.06 16.57
N GLU A 125 22.56 6.78 16.70
CA GLU A 125 23.60 7.82 16.88
C GLU A 125 23.61 8.86 15.75
N ILE A 126 23.50 8.40 14.49
CA ILE A 126 23.46 9.30 13.33
C ILE A 126 22.20 10.17 13.38
N LEU A 127 21.04 9.58 13.67
CA LEU A 127 19.77 10.31 13.76
C LEU A 127 19.86 11.38 14.86
N ASP A 128 20.38 11.06 16.05
CA ASP A 128 20.56 12.01 17.15
C ASP A 128 21.49 13.17 16.75
N GLU A 129 22.55 12.89 15.96
CA GLU A 129 23.48 13.88 15.47
C GLU A 129 22.84 14.85 14.47
N ILE A 130 22.07 14.32 13.51
CA ILE A 130 21.54 15.11 12.40
C ILE A 130 20.21 15.82 12.71
N GLU A 131 19.42 15.32 13.67
CA GLU A 131 18.16 15.96 14.07
C GLU A 131 18.34 17.35 14.66
N SER A 132 19.45 17.61 15.32
CA SER A 132 19.77 18.88 15.95
C SER A 132 20.09 20.02 14.97
N ASN A 133 20.22 19.75 13.68
CA ASN A 133 20.50 20.75 12.64
C ASN A 133 19.18 21.31 12.09
N ASP A 134 18.96 22.63 12.16
CA ASP A 134 17.72 23.30 11.73
C ASP A 134 17.69 23.65 10.22
N ASP A 135 18.82 23.62 9.52
CA ASP A 135 18.91 23.97 8.09
C ASP A 135 18.82 22.74 7.19
N LYS A 136 17.59 22.23 6.99
CA LYS A 136 17.29 21.05 6.17
C LYS A 136 16.21 21.39 5.13
N ASP A 137 16.39 20.87 3.92
CA ASP A 137 15.31 20.86 2.93
C ASP A 137 14.22 19.85 3.30
N ALA A 138 13.06 19.92 2.63
CA ALA A 138 11.90 19.08 2.91
C ALA A 138 12.18 17.58 2.73
N ILE A 139 12.96 17.20 1.70
CA ILE A 139 13.31 15.79 1.43
C ILE A 139 14.21 15.25 2.53
N THR A 140 15.24 16.01 2.91
CA THR A 140 16.16 15.65 4.01
C THR A 140 15.40 15.50 5.32
N SER A 141 14.51 16.45 5.63
CA SER A 141 13.67 16.41 6.83
C SER A 141 12.75 15.18 6.84
N ALA A 142 12.10 14.86 5.72
CA ALA A 142 11.25 13.68 5.57
C ALA A 142 12.04 12.37 5.70
N ASN A 143 13.22 12.27 5.09
CA ASN A 143 14.07 11.09 5.22
C ASN A 143 14.49 10.84 6.67
N ILE A 144 14.84 11.89 7.41
CA ILE A 144 15.22 11.79 8.83
C ILE A 144 14.02 11.37 9.67
N ARG A 145 12.85 12.03 9.50
CA ARG A 145 11.60 11.70 10.21
C ARG A 145 11.22 10.23 9.99
N LEU A 146 11.12 9.80 8.74
CA LEU A 146 10.71 8.43 8.39
C LEU A 146 11.74 7.38 8.85
N ALA A 147 13.03 7.71 8.79
CA ALA A 147 14.08 6.83 9.31
C ALA A 147 14.01 6.70 10.84
N ARG A 148 13.75 7.81 11.56
CA ARG A 148 13.53 7.84 13.02
C ARG A 148 12.32 7.00 13.39
N GLU A 149 11.19 7.21 12.74
CA GLU A 149 9.98 6.42 12.98
C GLU A 149 10.23 4.91 12.78
N ALA A 150 10.89 4.54 11.70
CA ALA A 150 11.20 3.14 11.41
C ALA A 150 12.16 2.54 12.45
N PHE A 151 13.20 3.29 12.87
CA PHE A 151 14.15 2.88 13.89
C PHE A 151 13.47 2.72 15.26
N ASP A 152 12.70 3.71 15.67
CA ASP A 152 12.01 3.71 16.96
C ASP A 152 10.98 2.57 17.05
N ARG A 153 10.16 2.38 16.00
CA ARG A 153 9.20 1.27 15.93
C ARG A 153 9.91 -0.09 16.01
N ALA A 154 11.08 -0.23 15.38
CA ALA A 154 11.86 -1.47 15.39
C ALA A 154 12.56 -1.74 16.73
N THR A 155 12.93 -0.70 17.49
CA THR A 155 13.70 -0.81 18.74
C THR A 155 12.86 -0.74 20.01
N LYS A 156 11.65 -0.15 19.96
CA LYS A 156 10.74 -0.06 21.11
C LYS A 156 10.15 -1.41 21.54
N LEU A 157 10.03 -2.37 20.61
CA LEU A 157 9.47 -3.69 20.92
C LEU A 157 10.57 -4.62 21.46
N PRO A 158 10.39 -5.25 22.65
CA PRO A 158 11.31 -6.27 23.13
C PRO A 158 11.41 -7.46 22.17
N THR A 159 12.60 -8.01 21.98
CA THR A 159 12.84 -9.13 21.04
C THR A 159 11.96 -10.33 21.37
N GLU A 160 11.83 -10.66 22.66
CA GLU A 160 11.01 -11.76 23.17
C GLU A 160 9.53 -11.58 22.81
N PHE A 161 9.03 -10.32 22.88
CA PHE A 161 7.66 -9.99 22.51
C PHE A 161 7.43 -10.12 20.99
N VAL A 162 8.38 -9.70 20.16
CA VAL A 162 8.32 -9.87 18.71
C VAL A 162 8.29 -11.35 18.31
N GLU A 163 9.13 -12.19 18.99
CA GLU A 163 9.12 -13.63 18.76
C GLU A 163 7.80 -14.29 19.20
N GLU A 164 7.24 -13.87 20.34
CA GLU A 164 5.96 -14.37 20.85
C GLU A 164 4.83 -14.04 19.87
N MET A 165 4.72 -12.77 19.43
CA MET A 165 3.73 -12.36 18.43
C MET A 165 3.85 -13.17 17.14
N ALA A 166 5.07 -13.38 16.64
CA ALA A 166 5.28 -14.12 15.40
C ALA A 166 4.85 -15.59 15.49
N LYS A 167 5.16 -16.26 16.62
CA LYS A 167 4.73 -17.63 16.90
C LYS A 167 3.20 -17.72 17.04
N HIS A 168 2.63 -16.78 17.80
CA HIS A 168 1.19 -16.74 18.03
C HIS A 168 0.41 -16.48 16.74
N ARG A 169 0.87 -15.54 15.90
CA ARG A 169 0.25 -15.26 14.60
C ARG A 169 0.10 -16.51 13.71
N SER A 170 1.14 -17.35 13.66
CA SER A 170 1.07 -18.60 12.90
C SER A 170 0.02 -19.57 13.47
N LYS A 171 -0.10 -19.65 14.78
CA LYS A 171 -1.12 -20.46 15.47
C LYS A 171 -2.52 -19.90 15.24
N ALA A 172 -2.70 -18.59 15.40
CA ALA A 172 -3.96 -17.89 15.24
C ALA A 172 -4.53 -18.01 13.82
N LEU A 173 -3.65 -18.02 12.80
CA LEU A 173 -4.06 -18.25 11.43
C LEU A 173 -4.62 -19.67 11.22
N ILE A 174 -4.01 -20.67 11.84
CA ILE A 174 -4.47 -22.07 11.77
C ILE A 174 -5.83 -22.21 12.47
N SER A 175 -5.98 -21.71 13.68
CA SER A 175 -7.23 -21.79 14.44
C SER A 175 -8.37 -21.00 13.77
N TRP A 176 -8.05 -19.84 13.17
CA TRP A 176 -9.02 -19.08 12.38
C TRP A 176 -9.50 -19.85 11.13
N THR A 177 -8.58 -20.50 10.41
CA THR A 177 -8.93 -21.32 9.24
C THR A 177 -9.84 -22.47 9.65
N GLU A 178 -9.49 -23.18 10.73
CA GLU A 178 -10.30 -24.28 11.27
C GLU A 178 -11.68 -23.81 11.76
N ALA A 179 -11.74 -22.65 12.44
CA ALA A 179 -12.99 -22.04 12.91
C ALA A 179 -13.91 -21.72 11.74
N ARG A 180 -13.37 -21.20 10.64
CA ARG A 180 -14.14 -20.95 9.41
C ARG A 180 -14.67 -22.23 8.75
N GLU A 181 -13.82 -23.25 8.64
CA GLU A 181 -14.21 -24.53 8.01
C GLU A 181 -15.32 -25.23 8.80
N LYS A 182 -15.29 -25.09 10.15
CA LYS A 182 -16.27 -25.70 11.04
C LYS A 182 -17.44 -24.80 11.43
N ASP A 183 -17.42 -23.55 11.01
CA ASP A 183 -18.38 -22.52 11.41
C ASP A 183 -18.50 -22.36 12.94
N ASP A 184 -17.37 -22.44 13.64
CA ASP A 184 -17.29 -22.43 15.11
C ASP A 184 -16.28 -21.39 15.60
N PHE A 185 -16.78 -20.25 16.07
CA PHE A 185 -15.97 -19.16 16.62
C PHE A 185 -15.17 -19.59 17.85
N SER A 186 -15.66 -20.55 18.65
CA SER A 186 -14.97 -20.98 19.89
C SER A 186 -13.57 -21.54 19.64
N ILE A 187 -13.31 -22.06 18.43
CA ILE A 187 -11.99 -22.58 18.03
C ILE A 187 -10.94 -21.46 17.91
N PHE A 188 -11.37 -20.27 17.47
CA PHE A 188 -10.49 -19.11 17.29
C PHE A 188 -10.47 -18.16 18.49
N ARG A 189 -11.47 -18.24 19.36
CA ARG A 189 -11.73 -17.30 20.47
C ARG A 189 -10.49 -17.02 21.33
N ASP A 190 -9.83 -18.07 21.83
CA ASP A 190 -8.68 -17.91 22.73
C ASP A 190 -7.46 -17.30 22.02
N ASP A 191 -7.23 -17.66 20.76
CA ASP A 191 -6.16 -17.08 19.95
C ASP A 191 -6.46 -15.62 19.59
N LEU A 192 -7.72 -15.26 19.38
CA LEU A 192 -8.11 -13.85 19.16
C LEU A 192 -7.91 -13.01 20.44
N GLU A 193 -8.25 -13.54 21.63
CA GLU A 193 -8.02 -12.84 22.89
C GLU A 193 -6.52 -12.52 23.10
N ILE A 194 -5.65 -13.49 22.80
CA ILE A 194 -4.20 -13.29 22.85
C ILE A 194 -3.76 -12.24 21.79
N ALA A 195 -4.31 -12.28 20.58
CA ALA A 195 -3.99 -11.30 19.53
C ALA A 195 -4.37 -9.86 19.93
N ILE A 196 -5.55 -9.67 20.55
CA ILE A 196 -5.99 -8.38 21.11
C ILE A 196 -5.08 -7.96 22.27
N GLY A 197 -4.70 -8.90 23.15
CA GLY A 197 -3.72 -8.67 24.22
C GLY A 197 -2.37 -8.17 23.67
N HIS A 198 -1.85 -8.82 22.64
CA HIS A 198 -0.63 -8.40 21.95
C HIS A 198 -0.78 -7.01 21.31
N ALA A 199 -1.93 -6.71 20.69
CA ALA A 199 -2.17 -5.39 20.10
C ALA A 199 -2.16 -4.28 21.18
N ARG A 200 -2.79 -4.52 22.33
CA ARG A 200 -2.77 -3.60 23.49
C ARG A 200 -1.34 -3.39 24.01
N MET A 201 -0.57 -4.47 24.20
CA MET A 201 0.84 -4.38 24.65
C MET A 201 1.71 -3.65 23.63
N LYS A 202 1.53 -3.92 22.33
CA LYS A 202 2.23 -3.25 21.22
C LYS A 202 1.98 -1.75 21.26
N ALA A 203 0.72 -1.32 21.45
CA ALA A 203 0.37 0.09 21.59
C ALA A 203 1.05 0.71 22.82
N ASP A 204 1.08 0.01 23.96
CA ASP A 204 1.75 0.48 25.19
C ASP A 204 3.28 0.63 25.00
N PHE A 205 3.94 -0.25 24.23
CA PHE A 205 5.37 -0.11 23.90
C PHE A 205 5.64 1.09 22.98
N PHE A 206 4.76 1.36 22.01
CA PHE A 206 4.93 2.51 21.13
C PHE A 206 4.66 3.83 21.86
N GLY A 207 3.73 3.80 22.83
CA GLY A 207 3.22 5.00 23.50
C GLY A 207 2.13 5.69 22.67
N TYR A 208 1.30 6.46 23.32
CA TYR A 208 0.20 7.23 22.72
C TYR A 208 -0.14 8.42 23.61
N ASP A 209 -0.53 9.54 22.99
CA ASP A 209 -0.94 10.74 23.73
C ASP A 209 -2.46 10.75 23.98
N GLY A 210 -3.24 10.12 23.10
CA GLY A 210 -4.70 10.02 23.14
C GLY A 210 -5.17 8.63 23.59
N LEU A 211 -5.81 7.91 22.69
CA LEU A 211 -6.32 6.57 22.94
C LEU A 211 -5.27 5.51 22.58
N ARG A 212 -5.28 4.38 23.28
CA ARG A 212 -4.41 3.23 22.97
C ARG A 212 -4.52 2.80 21.50
N TYR A 213 -5.71 2.91 20.92
CA TYR A 213 -5.95 2.56 19.54
C TYR A 213 -5.23 3.48 18.53
N ASP A 214 -4.94 4.75 18.91
CA ASP A 214 -4.21 5.70 18.06
C ASP A 214 -2.82 5.17 17.68
N ALA A 215 -2.10 4.54 18.62
CA ALA A 215 -0.80 3.94 18.35
C ALA A 215 -0.85 2.79 17.32
N LEU A 216 -2.00 2.14 17.16
CA LEU A 216 -2.20 1.08 16.17
C LEU A 216 -2.63 1.64 14.81
N LEU A 217 -3.42 2.70 14.78
CA LEU A 217 -3.81 3.43 13.58
C LEU A 217 -2.60 4.05 12.89
N ASP A 218 -1.71 4.68 13.67
CA ASP A 218 -0.46 5.33 13.21
C ASP A 218 0.50 4.36 12.50
N LEU A 219 0.39 3.05 12.74
CA LEU A 219 1.18 2.04 12.03
C LEU A 219 0.85 1.92 10.55
N TYR A 220 -0.36 2.26 10.18
CA TYR A 220 -0.91 2.08 8.82
C TYR A 220 -1.11 3.40 8.09
N GLU A 221 -1.41 4.47 8.83
CA GLU A 221 -1.55 5.82 8.30
C GLU A 221 -0.93 6.80 9.30
N SER A 222 0.23 7.35 8.97
CA SER A 222 1.00 8.22 9.87
C SER A 222 0.17 9.42 10.35
N GLY A 223 0.18 9.67 11.66
CA GLY A 223 -0.56 10.74 12.32
C GLY A 223 -2.07 10.53 12.43
N LEU A 224 -2.58 9.34 12.09
CA LEU A 224 -4.00 9.03 12.22
C LEU A 224 -4.37 8.76 13.68
N THR A 225 -5.49 9.37 14.13
CA THR A 225 -6.04 9.20 15.48
C THR A 225 -7.56 9.00 15.43
N VAL A 226 -8.12 8.46 16.50
CA VAL A 226 -9.58 8.36 16.66
C VAL A 226 -10.25 9.73 16.60
N GLU A 227 -9.63 10.77 17.19
CA GLU A 227 -10.11 12.14 17.13
C GLU A 227 -10.30 12.66 15.69
N ARG A 228 -9.42 12.24 14.78
CA ARG A 228 -9.51 12.60 13.35
C ARG A 228 -10.50 11.70 12.59
N LEU A 229 -10.58 10.41 12.94
CA LEU A 229 -11.43 9.44 12.24
C LEU A 229 -12.91 9.55 12.59
N ASP A 230 -13.25 9.72 13.87
CA ASP A 230 -14.65 9.74 14.32
C ASP A 230 -15.51 10.76 13.56
N PRO A 231 -15.08 12.03 13.33
CA PRO A 231 -15.85 12.98 12.54
C PRO A 231 -16.02 12.56 11.07
N LEU A 232 -14.99 11.96 10.47
CA LEU A 232 -15.04 11.51 9.08
C LEU A 232 -16.05 10.36 8.91
N PHE A 233 -16.00 9.37 9.80
CA PHE A 233 -16.84 8.18 9.74
C PHE A 233 -18.29 8.49 10.15
N SER A 234 -18.50 9.29 11.19
CA SER A 234 -19.84 9.73 11.60
C SER A 234 -20.52 10.51 10.50
N GLY A 235 -19.83 11.52 9.92
CA GLY A 235 -20.36 12.31 8.82
C GLY A 235 -20.69 11.46 7.58
N LEU A 236 -19.83 10.48 7.28
CA LEU A 236 -20.09 9.57 6.16
C LEU A 236 -21.31 8.68 6.45
N ARG A 237 -21.39 8.05 7.63
CA ARG A 237 -22.52 7.20 8.03
C ARG A 237 -23.86 7.91 8.02
N GLU A 238 -23.92 9.10 8.60
CA GLU A 238 -25.14 9.89 8.71
C GLU A 238 -25.76 10.23 7.35
N ASN A 239 -24.94 10.35 6.30
CA ASN A 239 -25.39 10.68 4.96
C ASN A 239 -25.59 9.45 4.07
N VAL A 240 -24.74 8.43 4.18
CA VAL A 240 -24.74 7.28 3.26
C VAL A 240 -25.71 6.19 3.71
N ALA A 241 -25.85 5.90 5.01
CA ALA A 241 -26.74 4.82 5.46
C ALA A 241 -28.21 5.08 5.15
N PRO A 242 -28.78 6.31 5.33
CA PRO A 242 -30.15 6.59 4.89
C PRO A 242 -30.34 6.46 3.38
N LEU A 243 -29.36 6.90 2.59
CA LEU A 243 -29.38 6.81 1.13
C LEU A 243 -29.45 5.36 0.66
N ILE A 244 -28.61 4.47 1.22
CA ILE A 244 -28.62 3.04 0.92
C ILE A 244 -29.97 2.42 1.28
N LYS A 245 -30.49 2.73 2.47
CA LYS A 245 -31.78 2.22 2.93
C LYS A 245 -32.90 2.59 1.96
N GLU A 246 -32.93 3.85 1.51
CA GLU A 246 -33.95 4.32 0.57
C GLU A 246 -33.85 3.62 -0.79
N VAL A 247 -32.63 3.38 -1.29
CA VAL A 247 -32.41 2.61 -2.53
C VAL A 247 -32.96 1.19 -2.39
N VAL A 248 -32.57 0.50 -1.32
CA VAL A 248 -32.98 -0.91 -1.08
C VAL A 248 -34.51 -1.06 -0.91
N GLU A 249 -35.17 -0.05 -0.32
CA GLU A 249 -36.62 -0.07 -0.14
C GLU A 249 -37.41 0.21 -1.44
N ARG A 250 -36.81 0.87 -2.43
CA ARG A 250 -37.50 1.34 -3.64
C ARG A 250 -37.27 0.52 -4.88
N ASP A 251 -36.17 -0.19 -4.99
CA ASP A 251 -35.71 -0.72 -6.26
C ASP A 251 -35.52 -2.25 -6.23
N GLU A 252 -36.10 -2.92 -7.23
CA GLU A 252 -35.91 -4.35 -7.50
C GLU A 252 -34.54 -4.62 -8.17
N GLY A 253 -33.82 -3.57 -8.55
CA GLY A 253 -32.53 -3.62 -9.26
C GLY A 253 -32.66 -3.86 -10.77
N PRO A 254 -31.56 -3.66 -11.52
CA PRO A 254 -31.56 -3.91 -12.97
C PRO A 254 -31.64 -5.41 -13.29
N ASP A 255 -32.10 -5.72 -14.50
CA ASP A 255 -32.04 -7.08 -15.04
C ASP A 255 -30.56 -7.46 -15.30
N LEU A 256 -30.08 -8.45 -14.57
CA LEU A 256 -28.72 -9.00 -14.67
C LEU A 256 -28.68 -10.39 -15.32
N SER A 257 -29.78 -10.87 -15.92
CA SER A 257 -29.83 -12.20 -16.55
C SER A 257 -28.74 -12.39 -17.61
N TRP A 258 -28.43 -11.34 -18.39
CA TRP A 258 -27.35 -11.36 -19.37
C TRP A 258 -25.94 -11.56 -18.75
N VAL A 259 -25.78 -11.27 -17.47
CA VAL A 259 -24.52 -11.54 -16.72
C VAL A 259 -24.56 -12.94 -16.11
N THR A 260 -25.63 -13.25 -15.34
CA THR A 260 -25.72 -14.44 -14.48
C THR A 260 -26.02 -15.73 -15.21
N GLU A 261 -26.65 -15.65 -16.40
CA GLU A 261 -26.99 -16.82 -17.24
C GLU A 261 -25.93 -17.09 -18.32
N SER A 262 -24.85 -16.31 -18.33
CA SER A 262 -23.76 -16.38 -19.30
C SER A 262 -22.49 -16.96 -18.72
N THR A 263 -21.66 -17.58 -19.57
CA THR A 263 -20.30 -18.00 -19.22
C THR A 263 -19.29 -17.03 -19.83
N TRP A 264 -18.34 -16.58 -19.02
CA TRP A 264 -17.38 -15.53 -19.37
C TRP A 264 -15.97 -16.10 -19.50
N SER A 265 -15.47 -16.20 -20.72
CA SER A 265 -14.14 -16.75 -21.03
C SER A 265 -13.04 -16.03 -20.25
N GLN A 266 -12.27 -16.77 -19.45
CA GLN A 266 -11.12 -16.23 -18.71
C GLN A 266 -10.10 -15.56 -19.62
N LYS A 267 -9.82 -16.13 -20.80
CA LYS A 267 -8.92 -15.55 -21.79
C LYS A 267 -9.42 -14.19 -22.29
N ALA A 268 -10.71 -14.08 -22.55
CA ALA A 268 -11.31 -12.81 -23.00
C ALA A 268 -11.30 -11.75 -21.87
N GLN A 269 -11.50 -12.16 -20.61
CA GLN A 269 -11.32 -11.29 -19.45
C GLN A 269 -9.87 -10.81 -19.33
N GLU A 270 -8.90 -11.68 -19.57
CA GLU A 270 -7.47 -11.33 -19.58
C GLU A 270 -7.16 -10.28 -20.65
N GLU A 271 -7.63 -10.46 -21.87
CA GLU A 271 -7.40 -9.54 -22.98
C GLU A 271 -8.10 -8.19 -22.74
N LEU A 272 -9.32 -8.19 -22.19
CA LEU A 272 -10.04 -6.97 -21.80
C LEU A 272 -9.28 -6.20 -20.71
N SER A 273 -8.91 -6.88 -19.61
CA SER A 273 -8.17 -6.27 -18.49
C SER A 273 -6.82 -5.69 -18.94
N GLN A 274 -6.11 -6.40 -19.80
CA GLN A 274 -4.87 -5.91 -20.40
C GLN A 274 -5.10 -4.61 -21.17
N SER A 275 -6.10 -4.61 -22.08
CA SER A 275 -6.41 -3.43 -22.91
C SER A 275 -6.80 -2.22 -22.07
N VAL A 276 -7.52 -2.42 -20.95
CA VAL A 276 -7.91 -1.34 -20.04
C VAL A 276 -6.72 -0.82 -19.25
N SER A 277 -5.87 -1.70 -18.71
CA SER A 277 -4.67 -1.30 -17.95
C SER A 277 -3.68 -0.52 -18.81
N GLU A 278 -3.50 -0.92 -20.07
CA GLU A 278 -2.69 -0.18 -21.06
C GLU A 278 -3.28 1.21 -21.37
N ALA A 279 -4.61 1.29 -21.54
CA ALA A 279 -5.29 2.55 -21.80
C ALA A 279 -5.18 3.53 -20.62
N ILE A 280 -5.28 3.03 -19.37
CA ILE A 280 -5.05 3.83 -18.15
C ILE A 280 -3.61 4.35 -18.09
N GLY A 281 -2.65 3.63 -18.65
CA GLY A 281 -1.25 4.04 -18.75
C GLY A 281 -0.30 3.29 -17.82
N PHE A 282 -0.65 2.04 -17.43
CA PHE A 282 0.30 1.15 -16.79
C PHE A 282 1.37 0.73 -17.80
N ASP A 283 2.62 0.94 -17.44
CA ASP A 283 3.78 0.60 -18.27
C ASP A 283 4.18 -0.86 -18.06
N PHE A 284 3.84 -1.73 -19.02
CA PHE A 284 4.22 -3.15 -19.00
C PHE A 284 5.69 -3.41 -19.31
N GLU A 285 6.48 -2.43 -19.74
CA GLU A 285 7.95 -2.54 -19.83
C GLU A 285 8.59 -2.34 -18.43
N ALA A 286 7.91 -1.63 -17.52
CA ALA A 286 8.30 -1.42 -16.12
C ALA A 286 7.45 -2.24 -15.14
N GLY A 287 6.69 -3.22 -15.63
CA GLY A 287 5.84 -4.03 -14.77
C GLY A 287 5.26 -5.25 -15.44
N ARG A 288 4.52 -6.06 -14.67
CA ARG A 288 3.85 -7.27 -15.17
C ARG A 288 2.59 -7.60 -14.39
N ARG A 289 1.73 -8.37 -15.03
CA ARG A 289 0.53 -8.95 -14.43
C ARG A 289 0.63 -10.46 -14.40
N ASP A 290 0.18 -11.06 -13.30
CA ASP A 290 0.10 -12.51 -13.12
C ASP A 290 -1.23 -12.90 -12.42
N LEU A 291 -1.40 -14.19 -12.11
CA LEU A 291 -2.56 -14.71 -11.41
C LEU A 291 -2.20 -15.09 -9.97
N SER A 292 -3.10 -14.79 -9.03
CA SER A 292 -3.01 -15.25 -7.66
C SER A 292 -4.39 -15.50 -7.05
N THR A 293 -4.44 -16.20 -5.93
CA THR A 293 -5.70 -16.44 -5.20
C THR A 293 -6.32 -15.14 -4.69
N HIS A 294 -5.48 -14.25 -4.19
CA HIS A 294 -5.87 -12.90 -3.74
C HIS A 294 -5.09 -11.87 -4.55
N PRO A 295 -5.75 -11.04 -5.36
CA PRO A 295 -5.11 -9.95 -6.09
C PRO A 295 -4.31 -9.05 -5.16
N PHE A 296 -3.15 -8.60 -5.62
CA PHE A 296 -2.30 -7.63 -4.94
C PHE A 296 -1.35 -6.95 -5.91
N CYS A 297 -0.92 -5.75 -5.55
CA CYS A 297 0.12 -5.02 -6.24
C CYS A 297 1.32 -4.79 -5.32
N GLY A 298 2.51 -4.89 -5.89
CA GLY A 298 3.77 -4.61 -5.22
C GLY A 298 4.90 -4.54 -6.22
N GLY A 299 6.11 -4.38 -5.72
CA GLY A 299 7.30 -4.33 -6.56
C GLY A 299 8.48 -3.72 -5.83
N PRO A 300 9.71 -4.03 -6.27
CA PRO A 300 10.90 -3.50 -5.62
C PRO A 300 11.09 -1.99 -5.84
N ASN A 301 10.71 -1.48 -7.02
CA ASN A 301 10.88 -0.07 -7.36
C ASN A 301 9.98 0.33 -8.54
N PRO A 302 9.92 1.63 -8.93
CA PRO A 302 9.07 2.10 -10.03
C PRO A 302 9.32 1.45 -11.40
N ASP A 303 10.46 0.80 -11.61
CA ASP A 303 10.80 0.10 -12.87
C ASP A 303 10.59 -1.42 -12.80
N ASP A 304 10.05 -1.93 -11.67
CA ASP A 304 9.66 -3.33 -11.51
C ASP A 304 8.42 -3.40 -10.60
N VAL A 305 7.26 -3.04 -11.16
CA VAL A 305 5.95 -3.05 -10.48
C VAL A 305 5.16 -4.27 -10.94
N ARG A 306 4.67 -5.07 -10.00
CA ARG A 306 4.00 -6.33 -10.27
C ARG A 306 2.65 -6.35 -9.59
N TRP A 307 1.61 -6.74 -10.34
CA TRP A 307 0.30 -6.94 -9.78
C TRP A 307 -0.33 -8.23 -10.27
N THR A 308 -1.28 -8.74 -9.51
CA THR A 308 -1.95 -9.99 -9.79
C THR A 308 -3.45 -9.79 -9.88
N THR A 309 -4.14 -10.70 -10.54
CA THR A 309 -5.59 -10.72 -10.63
C THR A 309 -6.11 -12.16 -10.58
N ARG A 310 -7.43 -12.32 -10.63
CA ARG A 310 -8.10 -13.62 -10.77
C ARG A 310 -9.28 -13.46 -11.73
N TYR A 311 -9.66 -14.55 -12.40
CA TYR A 311 -10.78 -14.58 -13.33
C TYR A 311 -11.82 -15.60 -12.88
N SER A 312 -13.11 -15.28 -13.09
CA SER A 312 -14.23 -16.18 -12.88
C SER A 312 -15.03 -16.31 -14.17
N GLU A 313 -15.44 -17.53 -14.52
CA GLU A 313 -16.33 -17.75 -15.66
C GLU A 313 -17.79 -17.39 -15.36
N GLU A 314 -18.11 -17.16 -14.09
CA GLU A 314 -19.48 -16.85 -13.62
C GLU A 314 -19.68 -15.34 -13.43
N GLU A 315 -18.60 -14.57 -13.20
CA GLU A 315 -18.65 -13.16 -12.85
C GLU A 315 -17.49 -12.40 -13.50
N PRO A 316 -17.75 -11.55 -14.54
CA PRO A 316 -16.69 -10.87 -15.29
C PRO A 316 -16.27 -9.54 -14.69
N PHE A 317 -17.10 -8.92 -13.82
CA PHE A 317 -16.85 -7.57 -13.32
C PHE A 317 -15.73 -7.54 -12.28
N GLY A 318 -15.67 -8.52 -11.38
CA GLY A 318 -14.63 -8.62 -10.37
C GLY A 318 -13.22 -8.70 -10.96
N SER A 319 -13.07 -9.38 -12.11
CA SER A 319 -11.78 -9.47 -12.80
C SER A 319 -11.36 -8.14 -13.42
N LEU A 320 -12.28 -7.43 -14.07
CA LEU A 320 -11.97 -6.12 -14.67
C LEU A 320 -11.70 -5.06 -13.59
N PHE A 321 -12.62 -4.91 -12.64
CA PHE A 321 -12.49 -3.89 -11.59
C PHE A 321 -11.36 -4.20 -10.62
N GLY A 322 -11.10 -5.47 -10.30
CA GLY A 322 -9.92 -5.89 -9.58
C GLY A 322 -8.61 -5.57 -10.34
N SER A 323 -8.59 -5.80 -11.66
CA SER A 323 -7.45 -5.39 -12.49
C SER A 323 -7.27 -3.87 -12.55
N MET A 324 -8.35 -3.09 -12.58
CA MET A 324 -8.29 -1.63 -12.51
C MET A 324 -7.82 -1.13 -11.14
N HIS A 325 -8.23 -1.81 -10.06
CA HIS A 325 -7.76 -1.57 -8.70
C HIS A 325 -6.24 -1.73 -8.62
N GLU A 326 -5.72 -2.89 -9.05
CA GLU A 326 -4.29 -3.16 -9.02
C GLU A 326 -3.51 -2.27 -10.01
N THR A 327 -4.12 -1.90 -11.14
CA THR A 327 -3.56 -0.90 -12.07
C THR A 327 -3.44 0.46 -11.42
N GLY A 328 -4.39 0.86 -10.59
CA GLY A 328 -4.34 2.10 -9.82
C GLY A 328 -3.15 2.12 -8.86
N HIS A 329 -2.98 1.06 -8.08
CA HIS A 329 -1.79 0.87 -7.25
C HIS A 329 -0.51 0.87 -8.08
N GLY A 330 -0.52 0.16 -9.22
CA GLY A 330 0.64 0.02 -10.09
C GLY A 330 1.08 1.33 -10.74
N THR A 331 0.13 2.14 -11.24
CA THR A 331 0.46 3.45 -11.83
C THR A 331 0.95 4.44 -10.78
N TYR A 332 0.53 4.31 -9.52
CA TYR A 332 1.08 5.05 -8.40
C TYR A 332 2.54 4.68 -8.15
N GLU A 333 2.82 3.38 -8.00
CA GLU A 333 4.19 2.88 -7.79
C GLU A 333 5.13 3.29 -8.94
N GLN A 334 4.68 3.20 -10.21
CA GLN A 334 5.43 3.66 -11.38
C GLN A 334 5.61 5.18 -11.43
N GLY A 335 4.72 5.94 -10.78
CA GLY A 335 4.74 7.39 -10.72
C GLY A 335 5.58 8.00 -9.60
N ARG A 336 6.15 7.20 -8.69
CA ARG A 336 6.96 7.68 -7.57
C ARG A 336 8.16 8.51 -8.02
N PRO A 337 8.68 9.41 -7.14
CA PRO A 337 9.73 10.35 -7.52
C PRO A 337 11.02 9.64 -7.92
N ARG A 338 11.48 9.88 -9.15
CA ARG A 338 12.74 9.36 -9.66
C ARG A 338 13.92 10.10 -9.02
N GLY A 339 14.98 9.36 -8.70
CA GLY A 339 16.16 9.91 -8.04
C GLY A 339 16.12 9.85 -6.51
N LEU A 340 14.97 9.47 -5.92
CA LEU A 340 14.83 9.16 -4.50
C LEU A 340 14.71 7.65 -4.25
N ASP A 341 15.11 6.84 -5.21
CA ASP A 341 15.13 5.40 -5.12
C ASP A 341 15.79 4.93 -3.86
N PHE A 342 15.54 4.16 -3.04
CA PHE A 342 16.18 3.74 -1.78
C PHE A 342 16.11 4.75 -0.62
N GLN A 343 15.47 5.90 -0.81
CA GLN A 343 15.26 6.87 0.26
C GLN A 343 13.83 6.74 0.79
N PRO A 344 13.59 6.87 2.11
CA PRO A 344 12.25 6.82 2.68
C PRO A 344 11.29 7.81 2.02
N ALA A 345 11.70 9.05 1.79
CA ALA A 345 10.89 10.08 1.14
C ALA A 345 10.47 9.74 -0.31
N GLY A 346 11.17 8.82 -0.98
CA GLY A 346 10.84 8.36 -2.33
C GLY A 346 9.86 7.18 -2.39
N LYS A 347 9.39 6.68 -1.26
CA LYS A 347 8.41 5.60 -1.19
C LYS A 347 6.99 6.14 -1.41
N ALA A 348 6.06 5.23 -1.69
CA ALA A 348 4.63 5.57 -1.67
C ALA A 348 4.23 6.03 -0.26
N ASN A 349 3.36 7.03 -0.19
CA ASN A 349 2.82 7.54 1.05
C ASN A 349 1.78 6.56 1.64
N GLY A 350 1.34 6.77 2.88
CA GLY A 350 0.41 5.98 3.67
C GLY A 350 -0.57 5.04 2.94
N LEU A 351 -1.13 4.09 3.65
CA LEU A 351 -2.03 3.10 3.03
C LEU A 351 -3.31 3.73 2.48
N GLY A 352 -3.84 4.79 3.15
CA GLY A 352 -5.00 5.52 2.64
C GLY A 352 -4.73 6.23 1.32
N ILE A 353 -3.54 6.82 1.15
CA ILE A 353 -3.13 7.42 -0.13
C ILE A 353 -2.99 6.33 -1.21
N HIS A 354 -2.35 5.21 -0.87
CA HIS A 354 -2.15 4.10 -1.81
C HIS A 354 -3.49 3.52 -2.28
N GLU A 355 -4.42 3.28 -1.35
CA GLU A 355 -5.77 2.81 -1.65
C GLU A 355 -6.60 3.85 -2.42
N SER A 356 -6.33 5.16 -2.24
CA SER A 356 -7.04 6.18 -3.01
C SER A 356 -6.77 6.09 -4.50
N GLN A 357 -5.60 5.61 -4.90
CA GLN A 357 -5.24 5.46 -6.31
C GLN A 357 -5.96 4.26 -6.94
N SER A 358 -6.09 3.15 -6.22
CA SER A 358 -6.86 1.99 -6.65
C SER A 358 -8.35 2.31 -6.75
N ARG A 359 -8.93 2.90 -5.70
CA ARG A 359 -10.35 3.23 -5.64
C ARG A 359 -10.77 4.29 -6.65
N LEU A 360 -9.90 5.23 -6.98
CA LEU A 360 -10.15 6.20 -8.04
C LEU A 360 -10.35 5.49 -9.39
N TRP A 361 -9.43 4.62 -9.77
CA TRP A 361 -9.52 3.93 -11.07
C TRP A 361 -10.60 2.85 -11.08
N GLU A 362 -10.74 2.05 -10.03
CA GLU A 362 -11.75 1.02 -9.90
C GLU A 362 -13.17 1.59 -9.89
N ASN A 363 -13.45 2.50 -8.95
CA ASN A 363 -14.83 2.93 -8.65
C ASN A 363 -15.21 4.21 -9.36
N GLN A 364 -14.39 5.27 -9.24
CA GLN A 364 -14.81 6.59 -9.67
C GLN A 364 -14.63 6.80 -11.18
N VAL A 365 -13.64 6.13 -11.79
CA VAL A 365 -13.47 6.06 -13.23
C VAL A 365 -14.17 4.82 -13.79
N GLY A 366 -13.80 3.62 -13.37
CA GLY A 366 -14.24 2.36 -13.95
C GLY A 366 -15.75 2.12 -13.87
N ARG A 367 -16.38 2.54 -12.77
CA ARG A 367 -17.83 2.45 -12.59
C ARG A 367 -18.57 3.73 -13.00
N SER A 368 -17.91 4.66 -13.72
CA SER A 368 -18.56 5.83 -14.27
C SER A 368 -19.34 5.48 -15.56
N ARG A 369 -20.37 6.28 -15.87
CA ARG A 369 -21.11 6.15 -17.12
C ARG A 369 -20.21 6.37 -18.32
N GLU A 370 -19.33 7.34 -18.23
CA GLU A 370 -18.36 7.70 -19.27
C GLU A 370 -17.42 6.54 -19.60
N PHE A 371 -16.93 5.81 -18.60
CA PHE A 371 -16.12 4.63 -18.81
C PHE A 371 -16.92 3.47 -19.42
N CYS A 372 -18.17 3.26 -19.01
CA CYS A 372 -19.04 2.26 -19.62
C CYS A 372 -19.33 2.58 -21.10
N GLU A 373 -19.54 3.85 -21.46
CA GLU A 373 -19.68 4.30 -22.84
C GLU A 373 -18.41 4.04 -23.66
N TRP A 374 -17.23 4.28 -23.12
CA TRP A 374 -15.95 3.97 -23.76
C TRP A 374 -15.68 2.47 -23.88
N SER A 375 -15.96 1.70 -22.83
CA SER A 375 -15.56 0.29 -22.76
C SER A 375 -16.50 -0.65 -23.49
N ILE A 376 -17.77 -0.25 -23.79
CA ILE A 376 -18.75 -1.13 -24.44
C ILE A 376 -18.27 -1.73 -25.78
N PRO A 377 -17.53 -1.03 -26.66
CA PRO A 377 -16.93 -1.63 -27.84
C PRO A 377 -15.89 -2.70 -27.52
N LEU A 378 -15.12 -2.54 -26.43
CA LEU A 378 -14.14 -3.53 -25.99
C LEU A 378 -14.86 -4.77 -25.45
N TRP A 379 -15.89 -4.60 -24.62
CA TRP A 379 -16.72 -5.69 -24.15
C TRP A 379 -17.32 -6.50 -25.31
N ARG A 380 -17.90 -5.84 -26.32
CA ARG A 380 -18.43 -6.49 -27.51
C ARG A 380 -17.36 -7.18 -28.36
N LYS A 381 -16.13 -6.65 -28.40
CA LYS A 381 -15.01 -7.27 -29.10
C LYS A 381 -14.60 -8.59 -28.47
N PHE A 382 -14.51 -8.64 -27.16
CA PHE A 382 -14.02 -9.81 -26.41
C PHE A 382 -15.12 -10.79 -26.03
N PHE A 383 -16.38 -10.33 -25.89
CA PHE A 383 -17.55 -11.10 -25.51
C PHE A 383 -18.74 -10.83 -26.45
N PRO A 384 -18.62 -11.14 -27.76
CA PRO A 384 -19.62 -10.75 -28.75
C PRO A 384 -21.00 -11.33 -28.46
N GLU A 385 -21.09 -12.59 -28.01
CA GLU A 385 -22.36 -13.26 -27.74
C GLU A 385 -23.00 -12.75 -26.43
N ASN A 386 -22.21 -12.62 -25.36
CA ASN A 386 -22.69 -12.15 -24.06
C ASN A 386 -23.18 -10.69 -24.09
N MET A 387 -22.58 -9.87 -24.96
CA MET A 387 -22.85 -8.44 -25.08
C MET A 387 -23.81 -8.09 -26.22
N GLU A 388 -24.46 -9.11 -26.85
CA GLU A 388 -25.46 -8.87 -27.89
C GLU A 388 -26.65 -8.11 -27.31
N GLY A 389 -26.95 -6.93 -27.87
CA GLY A 389 -28.05 -6.07 -27.41
C GLY A 389 -27.78 -5.29 -26.12
N VAL A 390 -26.68 -5.55 -25.41
CA VAL A 390 -26.37 -4.84 -24.16
C VAL A 390 -25.89 -3.41 -24.47
N SER A 391 -26.54 -2.43 -23.87
CA SER A 391 -26.21 -1.01 -23.97
C SER A 391 -25.19 -0.58 -22.89
N ALA A 392 -24.54 0.55 -23.11
CA ALA A 392 -23.68 1.16 -22.09
C ALA A 392 -24.44 1.54 -20.81
N GLU A 393 -25.73 1.88 -20.94
CA GLU A 393 -26.59 2.18 -19.79
C GLU A 393 -26.85 0.92 -18.94
N GLN A 394 -27.17 -0.21 -19.57
CA GLN A 394 -27.36 -1.48 -18.85
C GLN A 394 -26.06 -1.96 -18.20
N LEU A 395 -24.91 -1.79 -18.89
CA LEU A 395 -23.60 -2.05 -18.28
C LEU A 395 -23.37 -1.16 -17.06
N TRP A 396 -23.64 0.15 -17.17
CA TRP A 396 -23.48 1.09 -16.08
C TRP A 396 -24.38 0.76 -14.88
N GLN A 397 -25.63 0.38 -15.10
CA GLN A 397 -26.55 -0.08 -14.04
C GLN A 397 -26.04 -1.36 -13.38
N ALA A 398 -25.58 -2.34 -14.17
CA ALA A 398 -25.09 -3.63 -13.67
C ALA A 398 -23.88 -3.49 -12.75
N VAL A 399 -22.90 -2.64 -13.11
CA VAL A 399 -21.67 -2.47 -12.33
C VAL A 399 -21.82 -1.56 -11.10
N ASN A 400 -23.00 -0.95 -10.92
CA ASN A 400 -23.31 -0.05 -9.80
C ASN A 400 -24.54 -0.51 -8.99
N LEU A 401 -24.86 -1.79 -9.02
CA LEU A 401 -25.93 -2.33 -8.21
C LEU A 401 -25.63 -2.10 -6.71
N VAL A 402 -26.55 -1.45 -6.01
CA VAL A 402 -26.49 -1.28 -4.55
C VAL A 402 -27.26 -2.42 -3.89
N LYS A 403 -26.54 -3.29 -3.19
CA LYS A 403 -27.12 -4.45 -2.52
C LYS A 403 -26.35 -4.77 -1.24
N PRO A 404 -26.90 -4.49 -0.06
CA PRO A 404 -26.29 -4.90 1.19
C PRO A 404 -25.95 -6.39 1.20
N GLY A 405 -24.70 -6.70 1.39
CA GLY A 405 -24.15 -8.05 1.45
C GLY A 405 -23.47 -8.34 2.77
N LEU A 406 -23.24 -9.62 3.06
CA LEU A 406 -22.55 -10.03 4.30
C LEU A 406 -21.03 -9.87 4.20
N ILE A 407 -20.48 -10.12 3.02
CA ILE A 407 -19.03 -10.24 2.82
C ILE A 407 -18.45 -8.90 2.34
N ARG A 408 -17.52 -8.36 3.14
CA ARG A 408 -16.89 -7.06 2.88
C ARG A 408 -16.19 -6.97 1.53
N VAL A 409 -15.44 -8.01 1.14
CA VAL A 409 -14.68 -7.99 -0.11
C VAL A 409 -15.56 -8.00 -1.36
N ASP A 410 -16.81 -8.45 -1.22
CA ASP A 410 -17.81 -8.50 -2.30
C ASP A 410 -18.80 -7.33 -2.24
N ALA A 411 -18.62 -6.41 -1.27
CA ALA A 411 -19.53 -5.28 -1.06
C ALA A 411 -19.43 -4.26 -2.21
N ASP A 412 -20.59 -3.75 -2.62
CA ASP A 412 -20.67 -2.66 -3.60
C ASP A 412 -20.10 -1.34 -3.03
N GLU A 413 -19.84 -0.38 -3.92
CA GLU A 413 -19.20 0.89 -3.57
C GLU A 413 -19.97 1.68 -2.49
N ALA A 414 -21.30 1.60 -2.48
CA ALA A 414 -22.13 2.35 -1.53
C ALA A 414 -22.05 1.73 -0.13
N THR A 415 -22.15 0.40 -0.03
CA THR A 415 -22.19 -0.32 1.25
C THR A 415 -20.82 -0.58 1.84
N TYR A 416 -19.74 -0.59 1.05
CA TYR A 416 -18.38 -0.96 1.47
C TYR A 416 -17.89 -0.22 2.71
N ASN A 417 -18.10 1.10 2.77
CA ASN A 417 -17.63 1.90 3.90
C ASN A 417 -18.32 1.55 5.22
N LEU A 418 -19.58 1.12 5.18
CA LEU A 418 -20.30 0.67 6.38
C LEU A 418 -19.68 -0.61 6.96
N HIS A 419 -19.20 -1.51 6.11
CA HIS A 419 -18.43 -2.69 6.56
C HIS A 419 -17.15 -2.31 7.29
N ILE A 420 -16.45 -1.29 6.81
CA ILE A 420 -15.21 -0.80 7.45
C ILE A 420 -15.52 -0.13 8.79
N MET A 421 -16.57 0.68 8.84
CA MET A 421 -16.97 1.34 10.09
C MET A 421 -17.34 0.36 11.19
N ILE A 422 -18.04 -0.73 10.87
CA ILE A 422 -18.34 -1.81 11.83
C ILE A 422 -17.05 -2.36 12.44
N ARG A 423 -16.06 -2.63 11.64
CA ARG A 423 -14.76 -3.15 12.12
C ARG A 423 -14.01 -2.12 12.97
N TYR A 424 -14.02 -0.87 12.54
CA TYR A 424 -13.42 0.24 13.29
C TYR A 424 -14.04 0.38 14.68
N GLU A 425 -15.36 0.41 14.79
CA GLU A 425 -16.05 0.53 16.06
C GLU A 425 -15.79 -0.69 16.98
N ILE A 426 -15.77 -1.89 16.43
CA ILE A 426 -15.44 -3.12 17.16
C ILE A 426 -13.99 -3.08 17.64
N GLU A 427 -13.02 -2.76 16.79
CA GLU A 427 -11.61 -2.69 17.19
C GLU A 427 -11.38 -1.64 18.27
N LYS A 428 -12.00 -0.47 18.14
CA LYS A 428 -11.94 0.61 19.13
C LYS A 428 -12.40 0.13 20.50
N GLN A 429 -13.56 -0.53 20.57
CA GLN A 429 -14.11 -1.07 21.80
C GLN A 429 -13.27 -2.23 22.37
N LEU A 430 -12.81 -3.15 21.53
CA LEU A 430 -11.92 -4.25 21.95
C LEU A 430 -10.60 -3.70 22.52
N ILE A 431 -9.97 -2.73 21.89
CA ILE A 431 -8.68 -2.18 22.37
C ILE A 431 -8.87 -1.37 23.66
N ALA A 432 -10.00 -0.66 23.79
CA ALA A 432 -10.37 0.05 25.02
C ALA A 432 -10.72 -0.90 26.17
N GLY A 433 -11.14 -2.14 25.88
CA GLY A 433 -11.64 -3.11 26.87
C GLY A 433 -13.09 -2.84 27.25
N GLU A 434 -13.86 -2.23 26.38
CA GLU A 434 -15.29 -1.96 26.56
C GLU A 434 -16.16 -3.16 26.21
N ILE A 435 -15.67 -4.04 25.33
CA ILE A 435 -16.23 -5.36 25.05
C ILE A 435 -15.15 -6.43 25.17
N ASP A 436 -15.56 -7.63 25.57
CA ASP A 436 -14.71 -8.82 25.61
C ASP A 436 -14.81 -9.60 24.28
N VAL A 437 -13.83 -10.48 24.04
CA VAL A 437 -13.83 -11.33 22.83
C VAL A 437 -15.03 -12.29 22.81
N ASP A 438 -15.56 -12.66 23.98
CA ASP A 438 -16.76 -13.50 24.09
C ASP A 438 -18.01 -12.79 23.56
N ASP A 439 -18.11 -11.46 23.68
CA ASP A 439 -19.24 -10.66 23.23
C ASP A 439 -19.15 -10.33 21.72
N LEU A 440 -17.99 -10.55 21.12
CA LEU A 440 -17.69 -10.12 19.74
C LEU A 440 -18.68 -10.67 18.68
N PRO A 441 -19.10 -11.96 18.70
CA PRO A 441 -20.06 -12.44 17.70
C PRO A 441 -21.41 -11.73 17.75
N ASP A 442 -21.87 -11.39 18.94
CA ASP A 442 -23.15 -10.70 19.12
C ASP A 442 -23.03 -9.21 18.78
N ALA A 443 -21.95 -8.55 19.18
CA ALA A 443 -21.64 -7.18 18.79
C ALA A 443 -21.54 -7.03 17.27
N TRP A 444 -20.92 -8.01 16.61
CA TRP A 444 -20.85 -8.07 15.15
C TRP A 444 -22.24 -8.11 14.51
N ASP A 445 -23.09 -9.07 14.94
CA ASP A 445 -24.43 -9.27 14.38
C ASP A 445 -25.34 -8.04 14.62
N GLU A 446 -25.19 -7.38 15.79
CA GLU A 446 -25.93 -6.15 16.12
C GLU A 446 -25.51 -4.98 15.24
N MET A 447 -24.21 -4.75 15.08
CA MET A 447 -23.69 -3.68 14.22
C MET A 447 -24.03 -3.90 12.74
N TYR A 448 -23.96 -5.15 12.25
CA TYR A 448 -24.40 -5.47 10.88
C TYR A 448 -25.90 -5.17 10.68
N HIS A 449 -26.72 -5.48 11.68
CA HIS A 449 -28.13 -5.14 11.61
C HIS A 449 -28.39 -3.63 11.67
N GLU A 450 -27.66 -2.91 12.51
CA GLU A 450 -27.79 -1.45 12.64
C GLU A 450 -27.36 -0.73 11.34
N TYR A 451 -26.22 -1.12 10.76
CA TYR A 451 -25.59 -0.40 9.65
C TYR A 451 -26.10 -0.83 8.27
N LEU A 452 -26.38 -2.12 8.11
CA LEU A 452 -26.71 -2.73 6.82
C LEU A 452 -28.12 -3.36 6.76
N GLY A 453 -28.82 -3.45 7.88
CA GLY A 453 -30.15 -4.04 7.97
C GLY A 453 -30.16 -5.56 7.87
N ILE A 454 -29.01 -6.23 7.90
CA ILE A 454 -28.87 -7.69 7.70
C ILE A 454 -28.17 -8.35 8.89
N ARG A 455 -28.34 -9.66 9.06
CA ARG A 455 -27.65 -10.48 10.06
C ARG A 455 -27.01 -11.68 9.40
N ALA A 456 -25.82 -12.07 9.86
CA ALA A 456 -25.14 -13.24 9.35
C ALA A 456 -25.90 -14.52 9.82
N PRO A 457 -26.15 -15.49 8.91
CA PRO A 457 -26.81 -16.74 9.26
C PRO A 457 -25.88 -17.70 10.04
N ASN A 458 -24.57 -17.46 10.00
CA ASN A 458 -23.55 -18.27 10.62
C ASN A 458 -22.28 -17.44 10.89
N ARG A 459 -21.30 -18.00 11.58
CA ARG A 459 -20.09 -17.30 12.01
C ARG A 459 -19.08 -17.07 10.85
N THR A 460 -19.06 -18.00 9.89
CA THR A 460 -18.18 -17.91 8.70
C THR A 460 -18.53 -16.72 7.80
N LEU A 461 -19.82 -16.45 7.61
CA LEU A 461 -20.32 -15.28 6.89
C LEU A 461 -20.40 -14.02 7.76
N GLY A 462 -20.18 -14.18 9.07
CA GLY A 462 -20.15 -13.09 10.05
C GLY A 462 -18.73 -12.77 10.51
N VAL A 463 -18.54 -12.88 11.83
CA VAL A 463 -17.32 -12.46 12.55
C VAL A 463 -16.02 -13.14 12.11
N LEU A 464 -16.10 -14.31 11.45
CA LEU A 464 -14.94 -15.06 10.96
C LEU A 464 -14.55 -14.71 9.50
N GLN A 465 -15.20 -13.76 8.84
CA GLN A 465 -14.99 -13.53 7.41
C GLN A 465 -13.61 -12.93 7.06
N ASP A 466 -13.00 -12.14 7.95
CA ASP A 466 -11.75 -11.43 7.70
C ASP A 466 -10.54 -12.09 8.39
N ILE A 467 -9.46 -12.25 7.65
CA ILE A 467 -8.19 -12.81 8.14
C ILE A 467 -7.41 -11.84 9.05
N HIS A 468 -7.70 -10.55 9.02
CA HIS A 468 -6.90 -9.47 9.58
C HIS A 468 -6.57 -9.67 11.07
N TRP A 469 -7.55 -10.04 11.88
CA TRP A 469 -7.36 -10.23 13.31
C TRP A 469 -6.45 -11.41 13.66
N SER A 470 -6.54 -12.51 12.91
CA SER A 470 -5.63 -13.65 13.07
C SER A 470 -4.17 -13.29 12.71
N MET A 471 -4.00 -12.28 11.89
CA MET A 471 -2.68 -11.73 11.52
C MET A 471 -2.19 -10.64 12.49
N GLY A 472 -2.99 -10.22 13.47
CA GLY A 472 -2.70 -9.10 14.37
C GLY A 472 -2.74 -7.73 13.68
N ALA A 473 -3.48 -7.62 12.57
CA ALA A 473 -3.62 -6.39 11.80
C ALA A 473 -4.76 -5.51 12.35
N ILE A 474 -4.65 -5.11 13.61
CA ILE A 474 -5.58 -4.21 14.29
C ILE A 474 -5.22 -2.77 13.96
N GLY A 475 -6.22 -1.94 13.59
CA GLY A 475 -6.03 -0.56 13.13
C GLY A 475 -5.87 -0.44 11.61
N TYR A 476 -5.90 -1.55 10.88
CA TYR A 476 -5.73 -1.57 9.42
C TYR A 476 -6.97 -1.12 8.65
N PHE A 477 -8.17 -1.56 9.07
CA PHE A 477 -9.42 -1.37 8.34
C PHE A 477 -9.75 0.08 7.97
N PRO A 478 -9.51 1.08 8.82
CA PRO A 478 -9.83 2.48 8.48
C PRO A 478 -9.16 2.98 7.21
N THR A 479 -7.99 2.46 6.83
CA THR A 479 -7.25 2.89 5.63
C THR A 479 -8.04 2.67 4.34
N TYR A 480 -8.90 1.66 4.29
CA TYR A 480 -9.78 1.39 3.15
C TYR A 480 -10.81 2.50 2.92
N THR A 481 -11.49 2.94 3.98
CA THR A 481 -12.44 4.06 3.87
C THR A 481 -11.71 5.38 3.60
N LEU A 482 -10.57 5.63 4.25
CA LEU A 482 -9.73 6.80 3.93
C LEU A 482 -9.38 6.83 2.45
N GLY A 483 -9.01 5.67 1.87
CA GLY A 483 -8.77 5.55 0.43
C GLY A 483 -9.96 6.02 -0.42
N ASN A 484 -11.18 5.62 -0.08
CA ASN A 484 -12.38 6.06 -0.77
C ASN A 484 -12.62 7.57 -0.63
N LEU A 485 -12.43 8.14 0.56
CA LEU A 485 -12.60 9.57 0.82
C LEU A 485 -11.55 10.40 0.06
N TYR A 486 -10.29 10.00 0.14
CA TYR A 486 -9.18 10.66 -0.55
C TYR A 486 -9.34 10.58 -2.07
N ALA A 487 -9.73 9.42 -2.63
CA ALA A 487 -10.01 9.28 -4.05
C ALA A 487 -11.07 10.27 -4.53
N ALA A 488 -12.19 10.41 -3.80
CA ALA A 488 -13.24 11.34 -4.15
C ALA A 488 -12.78 12.81 -4.07
N GLN A 489 -12.01 13.14 -3.06
CA GLN A 489 -11.50 14.49 -2.85
C GLN A 489 -10.47 14.87 -3.93
N LEU A 490 -9.56 13.94 -4.28
CA LEU A 490 -8.61 14.11 -5.37
C LEU A 490 -9.31 14.26 -6.72
N LEU A 491 -10.29 13.39 -7.03
CA LEU A 491 -11.03 13.49 -8.29
C LEU A 491 -11.85 14.77 -8.39
N GLU A 492 -12.49 15.22 -7.29
CA GLU A 492 -13.20 16.50 -7.27
C GLU A 492 -12.24 17.66 -7.60
N SER A 493 -11.00 17.62 -7.09
CA SER A 493 -9.98 18.63 -7.38
C SER A 493 -9.47 18.52 -8.82
N ALA A 494 -9.15 17.30 -9.27
CA ALA A 494 -8.71 17.05 -10.64
C ALA A 494 -9.74 17.55 -11.68
N ARG A 495 -11.05 17.35 -11.44
CA ARG A 495 -12.12 17.82 -12.34
C ARG A 495 -12.22 19.34 -12.45
N LYS A 496 -11.78 20.11 -11.45
CA LYS A 496 -11.70 21.57 -11.55
C LYS A 496 -10.59 22.00 -12.51
N ASP A 497 -9.46 21.27 -12.47
CA ASP A 497 -8.30 21.56 -13.31
C ASP A 497 -8.44 20.95 -14.72
N LEU A 498 -9.30 19.94 -14.89
CA LEU A 498 -9.55 19.21 -16.13
C LEU A 498 -11.04 19.33 -16.52
N PRO A 499 -11.49 20.45 -17.07
CA PRO A 499 -12.89 20.67 -17.40
C PRO A 499 -13.44 19.68 -18.45
N GLU A 500 -12.57 19.13 -19.29
CA GLU A 500 -12.93 18.12 -20.30
C GLU A 500 -12.85 16.66 -19.78
N HIS A 501 -12.66 16.46 -18.48
CA HIS A 501 -12.45 15.14 -17.89
C HIS A 501 -13.47 14.09 -18.36
N ASN A 502 -14.77 14.42 -18.36
CA ASN A 502 -15.81 13.47 -18.74
C ASN A 502 -15.75 13.10 -20.23
N SER A 503 -15.44 14.04 -21.12
CA SER A 503 -15.26 13.75 -22.54
C SER A 503 -13.99 12.94 -22.80
N GLN A 504 -12.90 13.25 -22.10
CA GLN A 504 -11.65 12.49 -22.16
C GLN A 504 -11.85 11.03 -21.77
N ILE A 505 -12.57 10.74 -20.66
CA ILE A 505 -12.89 9.37 -20.27
C ILE A 505 -13.72 8.65 -21.35
N ARG A 506 -14.74 9.31 -21.96
CA ARG A 506 -15.55 8.73 -23.06
C ARG A 506 -14.73 8.41 -24.30
N GLU A 507 -13.68 9.16 -24.54
CA GLU A 507 -12.77 8.99 -25.68
C GLU A 507 -11.63 8.02 -25.39
N GLY A 508 -11.48 7.56 -24.13
CA GLY A 508 -10.40 6.69 -23.69
C GLY A 508 -9.06 7.43 -23.47
N ASP A 509 -9.11 8.74 -23.36
CA ASP A 509 -7.95 9.57 -23.01
C ASP A 509 -7.84 9.72 -21.49
N PHE A 510 -7.27 8.70 -20.85
CA PHE A 510 -7.05 8.68 -19.40
C PHE A 510 -5.77 9.42 -18.97
N PHE A 511 -4.91 9.76 -19.93
CA PHE A 511 -3.60 10.35 -19.63
C PHE A 511 -3.67 11.69 -18.88
N PRO A 512 -4.59 12.63 -19.17
CA PRO A 512 -4.68 13.88 -18.42
C PRO A 512 -4.94 13.67 -16.92
N LEU A 513 -5.83 12.72 -16.57
CA LEU A 513 -6.09 12.37 -15.18
C LEU A 513 -4.87 11.69 -14.53
N LEU A 514 -4.27 10.72 -15.21
CA LEU A 514 -3.04 10.06 -14.70
C LEU A 514 -1.92 11.08 -14.48
N LYS A 515 -1.75 12.02 -15.42
CA LYS A 515 -0.76 13.09 -15.30
C LYS A 515 -1.05 13.99 -14.09
N TRP A 516 -2.30 14.36 -13.88
CA TRP A 516 -2.69 15.16 -12.71
C TRP A 516 -2.35 14.43 -11.40
N MET A 517 -2.63 13.11 -11.32
CA MET A 517 -2.27 12.29 -10.16
C MET A 517 -0.74 12.21 -9.98
N ARG A 518 0.01 12.04 -11.06
CA ARG A 518 1.48 12.04 -11.03
C ARG A 518 2.04 13.36 -10.51
N ASP A 519 1.52 14.49 -10.99
CA ASP A 519 2.03 15.81 -10.64
C ASP A 519 1.67 16.20 -9.18
N ASN A 520 0.50 15.82 -8.67
CA ASN A 520 -0.01 16.27 -7.38
C ASN A 520 0.12 15.24 -6.24
N VAL A 521 0.24 13.95 -6.57
CA VAL A 521 0.28 12.86 -5.57
C VAL A 521 1.54 12.00 -5.74
N HIS A 522 1.72 11.34 -6.89
CA HIS A 522 2.73 10.30 -7.06
C HIS A 522 4.15 10.84 -6.88
N SER A 523 4.47 11.99 -7.51
CA SER A 523 5.80 12.61 -7.46
C SER A 523 6.16 13.20 -6.10
N ARG A 524 5.21 13.25 -5.15
CA ARG A 524 5.45 13.76 -3.79
C ARG A 524 6.10 12.72 -2.89
N GLY A 525 5.98 11.43 -3.21
CA GLY A 525 6.45 10.37 -2.34
C GLY A 525 5.88 10.48 -0.93
N SER A 526 6.70 10.19 0.07
CA SER A 526 6.37 10.32 1.50
C SER A 526 6.98 11.58 2.15
N VAL A 527 7.14 12.66 1.37
CA VAL A 527 7.71 13.92 1.91
C VAL A 527 6.77 14.54 2.94
N LEU A 528 5.47 14.54 2.67
CA LEU A 528 4.41 15.03 3.56
C LEU A 528 3.73 13.87 4.29
N GLU A 529 3.09 14.17 5.42
CA GLU A 529 2.13 13.27 6.02
C GLU A 529 0.91 13.06 5.11
N PRO A 530 0.19 11.92 5.16
CA PRO A 530 -0.94 11.64 4.27
C PRO A 530 -2.00 12.74 4.24
N ALA A 531 -2.41 13.23 5.41
CA ALA A 531 -3.41 14.31 5.50
C ALA A 531 -2.90 15.64 4.92
N GLU A 532 -1.62 15.93 5.08
CA GLU A 532 -0.98 17.13 4.50
C GLU A 532 -0.91 17.03 2.98
N LEU A 533 -0.60 15.85 2.45
CA LEU A 533 -0.58 15.59 1.01
C LEU A 533 -1.97 15.82 0.39
N ILE A 534 -3.03 15.31 1.02
CA ILE A 534 -4.41 15.55 0.57
C ILE A 534 -4.73 17.06 0.60
N LYS A 535 -4.33 17.75 1.67
CA LYS A 535 -4.52 19.20 1.78
C LYS A 535 -3.74 19.97 0.70
N GLU A 536 -2.50 19.59 0.42
CA GLU A 536 -1.70 20.24 -0.63
C GLU A 536 -2.32 20.01 -2.02
N ALA A 537 -2.72 18.77 -2.33
CA ALA A 537 -3.28 18.41 -3.63
C ALA A 537 -4.69 18.98 -3.88
N THR A 538 -5.48 19.22 -2.83
CA THR A 538 -6.90 19.56 -2.96
C THR A 538 -7.28 20.92 -2.39
N GLY A 539 -6.40 21.53 -1.61
CA GLY A 539 -6.63 22.79 -0.90
C GLY A 539 -7.51 22.64 0.36
N LYS A 540 -7.84 21.41 0.78
CA LYS A 540 -8.72 21.12 1.92
C LYS A 540 -8.17 19.96 2.76
N ASP A 541 -8.43 20.02 4.06
CA ASP A 541 -8.19 18.88 4.94
C ASP A 541 -9.06 17.66 4.52
N PRO A 542 -8.68 16.42 4.89
CA PRO A 542 -9.49 15.24 4.67
C PRO A 542 -10.95 15.43 5.14
N SER A 543 -11.93 15.09 4.28
CA SER A 543 -13.36 15.29 4.53
C SER A 543 -14.18 14.21 3.81
N PRO A 544 -15.34 13.76 4.36
CA PRO A 544 -16.25 12.87 3.68
C PRO A 544 -17.09 13.55 2.59
N ASP A 545 -17.15 14.88 2.57
CA ASP A 545 -18.08 15.67 1.75
C ASP A 545 -17.97 15.36 0.25
N ALA A 546 -16.74 15.20 -0.27
CA ALA A 546 -16.54 14.92 -1.69
C ALA A 546 -17.10 13.54 -2.06
N PHE A 547 -16.92 12.54 -1.21
CA PHE A 547 -17.46 11.20 -1.42
C PHE A 547 -18.99 11.20 -1.30
N ILE A 548 -19.56 11.89 -0.32
CA ILE A 548 -21.01 12.00 -0.15
C ILE A 548 -21.64 12.63 -1.40
N ARG A 549 -21.09 13.73 -1.91
CA ARG A 549 -21.58 14.36 -3.15
C ARG A 549 -21.44 13.43 -4.36
N TYR A 550 -20.31 12.75 -4.47
CA TYR A 550 -20.05 11.82 -5.56
C TYR A 550 -21.05 10.66 -5.55
N LEU A 551 -21.19 9.98 -4.42
CA LEU A 551 -22.09 8.83 -4.28
C LEU A 551 -23.56 9.27 -4.40
N GLY A 552 -23.96 10.37 -3.76
CA GLY A 552 -25.31 10.92 -3.86
C GLY A 552 -25.69 11.22 -5.29
N SER A 553 -24.84 11.90 -6.06
CA SER A 553 -25.09 12.17 -7.49
C SER A 553 -25.18 10.90 -8.33
N LYS A 554 -24.39 9.85 -8.02
CA LYS A 554 -24.45 8.56 -8.71
C LYS A 554 -25.76 7.85 -8.43
N VAL A 555 -26.14 7.77 -7.16
CA VAL A 555 -27.39 7.11 -6.71
C VAL A 555 -28.62 7.85 -7.25
N GLU A 556 -28.62 9.18 -7.24
CA GLU A 556 -29.72 9.97 -7.82
C GLU A 556 -29.94 9.64 -9.29
N ARG A 557 -28.87 9.51 -10.07
CA ARG A 557 -28.95 9.18 -11.51
C ARG A 557 -29.39 7.75 -11.76
N LEU A 558 -28.99 6.80 -10.93
CA LEU A 558 -29.28 5.37 -11.09
C LEU A 558 -30.67 5.01 -10.57
N TYR A 559 -31.03 5.54 -9.42
CA TYR A 559 -32.20 5.10 -8.65
C TYR A 559 -33.26 6.21 -8.45
N GLY A 560 -32.98 7.44 -8.85
CA GLY A 560 -33.89 8.58 -8.62
C GLY A 560 -34.06 8.95 -7.14
N VAL A 561 -33.09 8.58 -6.31
CA VAL A 561 -33.07 8.86 -4.87
C VAL A 561 -32.10 10.02 -4.62
N SER A 562 -32.58 11.09 -4.01
CA SER A 562 -31.77 12.27 -3.69
C SER A 562 -31.18 12.14 -2.29
N ALA A 563 -29.89 12.48 -2.15
CA ALA A 563 -29.17 12.53 -0.86
C ALA A 563 -29.61 13.72 0.00
#